data_d4803b15da4353d41c92ba2acfce2551
#
_entry.id   d4803b15da4353d41c92ba2acfce2551
#
_cell.length_a   1.000
_cell.length_b   1.000
_cell.length_c   1.000
_cell.angle_alpha   90.00
_cell.angle_beta   90.00
_cell.angle_gamma   90.00
#
_symmetry.space_group_name_H-M   'P 1'
#
loop_
_entity.id
_entity.type
_entity.pdbx_description
1 polymer ?
#
loop_
_entity_poly.entity_id
_entity_poly.type
_entity_poly.pdbx_seq_one_letter_code
_entity_poly.pdbx_strand_id
1 'polypeptide(L)'
;MTDQHHAGATVPAIDLDAHDLHDPVVDHDHDDELAPTHSPYDYDLGDRNPTEDIFLAERPWGHFQQFVSNEQVTVKIITVHPGHRLSLQKHDHRGEMWQVLDVPIEVTVDDRSWVAQPGETVWVPRGATHRMGNSGEQPGRLLEVAFGLFDESDIERLQDDYVR
;
A
#
# COMPACT_ATOMS: atom_id res chain seq x y z
N MET A 1 -14.59 -34.30 -25.59
CA MET A 1 -14.79 -33.38 -24.47
C MET A 1 -13.46 -33.29 -23.75
N THR A 2 -12.66 -32.32 -24.10
CA THR A 2 -11.31 -32.11 -23.57
C THR A 2 -11.38 -30.92 -22.60
N ASP A 3 -11.19 -31.27 -21.33
CA ASP A 3 -11.16 -30.35 -20.22
C ASP A 3 -9.81 -29.58 -20.26
N GLN A 4 -9.82 -28.31 -20.58
CA GLN A 4 -8.64 -27.46 -20.51
C GLN A 4 -8.57 -26.81 -19.12
N HIS A 5 -7.79 -27.40 -18.23
CA HIS A 5 -7.37 -26.76 -17.00
C HIS A 5 -6.51 -25.52 -17.32
N HIS A 6 -7.05 -24.35 -17.05
CA HIS A 6 -6.26 -23.12 -16.96
C HIS A 6 -5.39 -23.19 -15.72
N ALA A 7 -4.10 -23.49 -15.92
CA ALA A 7 -3.09 -23.33 -14.88
C ALA A 7 -2.93 -21.83 -14.59
N GLY A 8 -3.34 -21.40 -13.40
CA GLY A 8 -3.07 -20.07 -12.93
C GLY A 8 -1.55 -19.86 -12.82
N ALA A 9 -1.05 -18.81 -13.45
CA ALA A 9 0.36 -18.43 -13.34
C ALA A 9 0.66 -18.07 -11.89
N THR A 10 1.44 -18.90 -11.22
CA THR A 10 2.04 -18.60 -9.92
C THR A 10 3.12 -17.55 -10.12
N VAL A 11 2.93 -16.37 -9.57
CA VAL A 11 3.98 -15.34 -9.51
C VAL A 11 5.06 -15.87 -8.55
N PRO A 12 6.33 -16.00 -8.97
CA PRO A 12 7.39 -16.47 -8.08
C PRO A 12 7.58 -15.47 -6.93
N ALA A 13 7.72 -15.99 -5.70
CA ALA A 13 8.11 -15.20 -4.56
C ALA A 13 9.56 -14.73 -4.75
N ILE A 14 9.79 -13.43 -4.71
CA ILE A 14 11.13 -12.86 -4.71
C ILE A 14 11.54 -12.73 -3.25
N ASP A 15 12.64 -13.37 -2.89
CA ASP A 15 13.29 -13.22 -1.59
C ASP A 15 13.99 -11.86 -1.55
N LEU A 16 13.48 -10.93 -0.75
CA LEU A 16 14.01 -9.57 -0.63
C LEU A 16 15.08 -9.43 0.46
N ASP A 17 15.63 -10.53 0.97
CA ASP A 17 16.69 -10.55 1.98
C ASP A 17 18.11 -10.40 1.39
N ALA A 18 18.29 -9.74 0.28
CA ALA A 18 19.62 -9.54 -0.25
C ALA A 18 19.90 -8.09 -0.61
N HIS A 19 20.75 -7.51 0.15
CA HIS A 19 21.68 -6.48 -0.23
C HIS A 19 22.15 -6.63 -1.68
N ASP A 20 21.64 -5.84 -2.61
CA ASP A 20 22.33 -5.39 -3.83
C ASP A 20 21.40 -4.50 -4.67
N LEU A 21 21.08 -3.33 -4.15
CA LEU A 21 20.79 -2.20 -5.00
C LEU A 21 22.08 -1.40 -5.16
N HIS A 22 22.91 -1.83 -6.09
CA HIS A 22 24.01 -1.01 -6.60
C HIS A 22 23.38 0.13 -7.40
N ASP A 23 23.31 1.30 -6.81
CA ASP A 23 23.10 2.54 -7.56
C ASP A 23 24.26 2.69 -8.56
N PRO A 24 23.99 2.89 -9.85
CA PRO A 24 25.04 3.28 -10.76
C PRO A 24 25.54 4.67 -10.37
N VAL A 25 26.82 4.74 -9.95
CA VAL A 25 27.53 6.00 -9.78
C VAL A 25 27.52 6.72 -11.12
N VAL A 26 26.64 7.71 -11.25
CA VAL A 26 26.65 8.64 -12.39
C VAL A 26 27.62 9.76 -12.04
N ASP A 27 28.76 9.75 -12.72
CA ASP A 27 29.76 10.80 -12.69
C ASP A 27 29.18 12.06 -13.35
N HIS A 28 28.87 13.08 -12.56
CA HIS A 28 28.37 14.37 -13.04
C HIS A 28 29.45 15.45 -12.94
N ASP A 29 30.27 15.52 -13.99
CA ASP A 29 30.83 16.79 -14.40
C ASP A 29 30.01 17.26 -15.61
N HIS A 30 29.14 18.28 -15.43
CA HIS A 30 28.91 19.39 -16.37
C HIS A 30 27.72 20.27 -15.98
N ASP A 31 28.06 21.55 -15.78
CA ASP A 31 27.31 22.79 -16.07
C ASP A 31 25.98 23.07 -15.31
N ASP A 32 26.11 24.13 -14.49
CA ASP A 32 25.10 25.01 -13.93
C ASP A 32 23.94 25.35 -14.90
N GLU A 33 22.96 24.49 -15.02
CA GLU A 33 21.62 24.88 -15.43
C GLU A 33 20.71 24.56 -14.24
N LEU A 34 20.03 25.61 -13.74
CA LEU A 34 19.13 25.58 -12.58
C LEU A 34 18.24 24.34 -12.65
N ALA A 35 18.64 23.30 -11.95
CA ALA A 35 17.83 22.11 -11.77
C ALA A 35 16.46 22.52 -11.23
N PRO A 36 15.36 21.97 -11.72
CA PRO A 36 14.05 22.24 -11.16
C PRO A 36 14.10 21.93 -9.66
N THR A 37 13.69 22.89 -8.85
CA THR A 37 13.72 22.84 -7.39
C THR A 37 12.76 21.80 -6.78
N HIS A 38 12.11 21.00 -7.63
CA HIS A 38 11.27 19.89 -7.23
C HIS A 38 11.90 18.57 -7.67
N SER A 39 12.16 17.71 -6.68
CA SER A 39 12.45 16.29 -6.94
C SER A 39 11.30 15.71 -7.77
N PRO A 40 11.57 14.88 -8.80
CA PRO A 40 10.51 14.14 -9.48
C PRO A 40 9.73 13.23 -8.53
N TYR A 41 10.17 13.10 -7.29
CA TYR A 41 9.52 12.36 -6.19
C TYR A 41 8.76 13.27 -5.21
N ASP A 42 8.73 14.59 -5.43
CA ASP A 42 7.92 15.53 -4.66
C ASP A 42 6.44 15.41 -5.08
N TYR A 43 5.86 14.24 -4.84
CA TYR A 43 4.41 14.07 -4.87
C TYR A 43 3.85 14.70 -3.59
N ASP A 44 3.47 15.96 -3.67
CA ASP A 44 2.80 16.61 -2.55
C ASP A 44 1.31 16.25 -2.55
N LEU A 45 0.97 15.26 -1.73
CA LEU A 45 -0.42 14.90 -1.48
C LEU A 45 -1.16 16.04 -0.75
N GLY A 46 -0.43 16.94 -0.06
CA GLY A 46 -1.02 17.94 0.84
C GLY A 46 -1.91 17.27 1.88
N ASP A 47 -3.03 17.93 2.19
CA ASP A 47 -4.07 17.39 3.10
C ASP A 47 -5.16 16.59 2.34
N ARG A 48 -4.96 16.31 1.05
CA ARG A 48 -5.93 15.57 0.22
C ARG A 48 -6.13 14.16 0.75
N ASN A 49 -7.39 13.75 0.80
CA ASN A 49 -7.80 12.37 1.02
C ASN A 49 -8.22 11.73 -0.30
N PRO A 50 -7.37 10.93 -0.97
CA PRO A 50 -7.69 10.35 -2.28
C PRO A 50 -8.89 9.39 -2.26
N THR A 51 -9.32 8.92 -1.08
CA THR A 51 -10.50 8.04 -0.99
C THR A 51 -11.80 8.77 -1.32
N GLU A 52 -11.81 10.11 -1.28
CA GLU A 52 -12.96 10.92 -1.67
C GLU A 52 -13.20 10.92 -3.20
N ASP A 53 -12.19 10.55 -3.99
CA ASP A 53 -12.28 10.46 -5.45
C ASP A 53 -12.68 9.04 -5.93
N ILE A 54 -12.87 8.10 -5.00
CA ILE A 54 -13.32 6.74 -5.33
C ILE A 54 -14.77 6.79 -5.79
N PHE A 55 -15.05 6.16 -6.93
CA PHE A 55 -16.42 6.04 -7.41
C PHE A 55 -16.72 4.67 -8.02
N LEU A 56 -17.98 4.32 -8.02
CA LEU A 56 -18.51 3.14 -8.69
C LEU A 56 -19.28 3.57 -9.93
N ALA A 57 -18.99 2.97 -11.08
CA ALA A 57 -19.62 3.27 -12.36
C ALA A 57 -20.43 2.07 -12.87
N GLU A 58 -21.73 2.23 -12.94
CA GLU A 58 -22.64 1.24 -13.53
C GLU A 58 -22.50 1.21 -15.05
N ARG A 59 -22.57 0.02 -15.62
CA ARG A 59 -22.51 -0.25 -17.08
C ARG A 59 -23.51 -1.35 -17.44
N PRO A 60 -23.89 -1.49 -18.71
CA PRO A 60 -24.83 -2.55 -19.14
C PRO A 60 -24.35 -3.97 -18.83
N TRP A 61 -23.04 -4.19 -18.66
CA TRP A 61 -22.43 -5.48 -18.36
C TRP A 61 -22.13 -5.69 -16.85
N GLY A 62 -22.43 -4.70 -15.98
CA GLY A 62 -22.10 -4.71 -14.55
C GLY A 62 -21.56 -3.35 -14.09
N HIS A 63 -20.55 -3.36 -13.23
CA HIS A 63 -19.94 -2.13 -12.73
C HIS A 63 -18.44 -2.27 -12.57
N PHE A 64 -17.76 -1.13 -12.41
CA PHE A 64 -16.39 -1.08 -11.91
C PHE A 64 -16.28 -0.03 -10.81
N GLN A 65 -15.37 -0.26 -9.89
CA GLN A 65 -14.96 0.72 -8.90
C GLN A 65 -13.57 1.25 -9.27
N GLN A 66 -13.45 2.58 -9.39
CA GLN A 66 -12.17 3.23 -9.66
C GLN A 66 -11.60 3.78 -8.36
N PHE A 67 -10.40 3.36 -8.02
CA PHE A 67 -9.69 3.80 -6.82
C PHE A 67 -8.71 4.93 -7.11
N VAL A 68 -8.04 4.89 -8.26
CA VAL A 68 -6.98 5.83 -8.65
C VAL A 68 -7.06 6.10 -10.15
N SER A 69 -6.74 7.32 -10.56
CA SER A 69 -6.63 7.70 -11.97
C SER A 69 -5.47 8.65 -12.18
N ASN A 70 -4.50 8.26 -13.05
CA ASN A 70 -3.37 9.09 -13.47
C ASN A 70 -2.49 9.61 -12.31
N GLU A 71 -2.35 8.80 -11.25
CA GLU A 71 -1.54 9.12 -10.09
C GLU A 71 -0.30 8.20 -10.02
N GLN A 72 0.79 8.71 -9.47
CA GLN A 72 1.94 7.87 -9.14
C GLN A 72 1.69 7.20 -7.80
N VAL A 73 1.52 5.88 -7.82
CA VAL A 73 1.22 5.09 -6.63
C VAL A 73 2.00 3.78 -6.60
N THR A 74 2.21 3.25 -5.40
CA THR A 74 2.64 1.87 -5.20
C THR A 74 1.44 1.05 -4.74
N VAL A 75 1.22 -0.11 -5.38
CA VAL A 75 0.06 -0.97 -5.08
C VAL A 75 0.55 -2.33 -4.60
N LYS A 76 -0.02 -2.80 -3.47
CA LYS A 76 0.27 -4.13 -2.90
C LYS A 76 -1.03 -4.82 -2.51
N ILE A 77 -0.99 -6.16 -2.47
CA ILE A 77 -1.96 -6.96 -1.73
C ILE A 77 -1.24 -7.52 -0.51
N ILE A 78 -1.71 -7.13 0.67
CA ILE A 78 -1.20 -7.61 1.94
C ILE A 78 -2.10 -8.74 2.41
N THR A 79 -1.50 -9.88 2.79
CA THR A 79 -2.21 -11.01 3.40
C THR A 79 -1.81 -11.09 4.87
N VAL A 80 -2.79 -10.99 5.78
CA VAL A 80 -2.59 -11.13 7.22
C VAL A 80 -3.14 -12.49 7.67
N HIS A 81 -2.26 -13.33 8.19
CA HIS A 81 -2.64 -14.65 8.70
C HIS A 81 -3.45 -14.55 10.01
N PRO A 82 -4.30 -15.55 10.33
CA PRO A 82 -5.03 -15.61 11.59
C PRO A 82 -4.13 -15.44 12.82
N GLY A 83 -4.53 -14.58 13.76
CA GLY A 83 -3.80 -14.30 14.99
C GLY A 83 -2.55 -13.41 14.80
N HIS A 84 -2.31 -12.90 13.61
CA HIS A 84 -1.16 -12.04 13.32
C HIS A 84 -1.58 -10.58 13.10
N ARG A 85 -0.63 -9.68 13.31
CA ARG A 85 -0.79 -8.25 13.04
C ARG A 85 0.55 -7.65 12.60
N LEU A 86 0.49 -6.61 11.79
CA LEU A 86 1.66 -5.84 11.40
C LEU A 86 2.17 -4.99 12.58
N SER A 87 3.37 -4.45 12.46
CA SER A 87 3.88 -3.44 13.40
C SER A 87 2.93 -2.25 13.50
N LEU A 88 2.84 -1.64 14.67
CA LEU A 88 2.31 -0.28 14.77
C LEU A 88 3.40 0.65 14.24
N GLN A 89 3.09 1.35 13.17
CA GLN A 89 4.09 2.10 12.40
C GLN A 89 3.53 3.42 11.90
N LYS A 90 4.40 4.29 11.45
CA LYS A 90 4.10 5.50 10.69
C LYS A 90 5.15 5.72 9.61
N HIS A 91 4.84 6.57 8.65
CA HIS A 91 5.75 7.02 7.59
C HIS A 91 5.41 8.46 7.19
N ASP A 92 6.44 9.22 6.82
CA ASP A 92 6.31 10.66 6.62
C ASP A 92 6.17 11.07 5.15
N HIS A 93 6.45 10.15 4.18
CA HIS A 93 6.52 10.50 2.77
C HIS A 93 5.35 9.97 1.94
N ARG A 94 4.40 9.23 2.56
CA ARG A 94 3.22 8.70 1.88
C ARG A 94 2.01 8.62 2.78
N GLY A 95 0.82 8.74 2.19
CA GLY A 95 -0.43 8.29 2.77
C GLY A 95 -0.84 6.96 2.14
N GLU A 96 -1.71 6.19 2.79
CA GLU A 96 -2.13 4.88 2.31
C GLU A 96 -3.65 4.74 2.31
N MET A 97 -4.17 4.19 1.24
CA MET A 97 -5.55 3.73 1.16
C MET A 97 -5.55 2.21 1.24
N TRP A 98 -6.37 1.67 2.13
CA TRP A 98 -6.57 0.22 2.25
C TRP A 98 -8.00 -0.16 1.87
N GLN A 99 -8.15 -1.16 1.01
CA GLN A 99 -9.44 -1.76 0.67
C GLN A 99 -9.46 -3.19 1.21
N VAL A 100 -10.37 -3.48 2.13
CA VAL A 100 -10.56 -4.85 2.63
C VAL A 100 -11.20 -5.71 1.55
N LEU A 101 -10.60 -6.86 1.23
CA LEU A 101 -11.01 -7.65 0.06
C LEU A 101 -11.98 -8.79 0.41
N ASP A 102 -11.72 -9.57 1.45
CA ASP A 102 -12.40 -10.87 1.63
C ASP A 102 -12.95 -11.17 3.03
N VAL A 103 -12.22 -10.90 4.09
CA VAL A 103 -12.67 -11.13 5.47
C VAL A 103 -12.45 -9.88 6.32
N PRO A 104 -13.20 -9.72 7.43
CA PRO A 104 -13.01 -8.58 8.32
C PRO A 104 -11.58 -8.49 8.83
N ILE A 105 -11.02 -7.28 8.89
CA ILE A 105 -9.66 -6.99 9.34
C ILE A 105 -9.70 -5.94 10.44
N GLU A 106 -8.98 -6.17 11.53
CA GLU A 106 -8.76 -5.15 12.55
C GLU A 106 -7.82 -4.08 12.01
N VAL A 107 -8.24 -2.82 12.10
CA VAL A 107 -7.44 -1.68 11.67
C VAL A 107 -7.30 -0.69 12.80
N THR A 108 -6.15 -0.07 12.89
CA THR A 108 -5.86 1.05 13.79
C THR A 108 -5.30 2.19 12.96
N VAL A 109 -5.87 3.37 13.12
CA VAL A 109 -5.35 4.63 12.57
C VAL A 109 -5.41 5.66 13.70
N ASP A 110 -4.26 6.13 14.12
CA ASP A 110 -4.04 6.98 15.29
C ASP A 110 -4.69 6.39 16.57
N ASP A 111 -5.63 7.07 17.17
CA ASP A 111 -6.35 6.68 18.39
C ASP A 111 -7.59 5.82 18.13
N ARG A 112 -7.93 5.54 16.86
CA ARG A 112 -9.09 4.73 16.48
C ARG A 112 -8.69 3.33 16.10
N SER A 113 -9.44 2.35 16.67
CA SER A 113 -9.35 0.95 16.24
C SER A 113 -10.74 0.40 15.99
N TRP A 114 -10.91 -0.35 14.91
CA TRP A 114 -12.18 -0.99 14.55
C TRP A 114 -11.95 -2.23 13.68
N VAL A 115 -13.01 -2.95 13.41
CA VAL A 115 -12.99 -4.09 12.49
C VAL A 115 -13.57 -3.63 11.17
N ALA A 116 -12.72 -3.39 10.19
CA ALA A 116 -13.10 -3.00 8.85
C ALA A 116 -13.67 -4.21 8.08
N GLN A 117 -14.79 -4.00 7.40
CA GLN A 117 -15.52 -5.06 6.69
C GLN A 117 -15.06 -5.19 5.24
N PRO A 118 -15.25 -6.37 4.59
CA PRO A 118 -15.02 -6.52 3.16
C PRO A 118 -15.74 -5.43 2.35
N GLY A 119 -15.00 -4.78 1.44
CA GLY A 119 -15.46 -3.62 0.68
C GLY A 119 -15.25 -2.27 1.36
N GLU A 120 -14.91 -2.25 2.65
CA GLU A 120 -14.61 -1.00 3.36
C GLU A 120 -13.25 -0.45 2.93
N THR A 121 -13.20 0.88 2.74
CA THR A 121 -11.98 1.62 2.43
C THR A 121 -11.54 2.41 3.65
N VAL A 122 -10.26 2.30 3.99
CA VAL A 122 -9.61 2.99 5.11
C VAL A 122 -8.59 3.95 4.55
N TRP A 123 -8.59 5.20 5.03
CA TRP A 123 -7.56 6.17 4.75
C TRP A 123 -6.59 6.30 5.91
N VAL A 124 -5.30 6.22 5.63
CA VAL A 124 -4.18 6.46 6.53
C VAL A 124 -3.44 7.70 6.06
N PRO A 125 -3.62 8.84 6.70
CA PRO A 125 -2.89 10.06 6.38
C PRO A 125 -1.38 9.88 6.56
N ARG A 126 -0.61 10.70 5.86
CA ARG A 126 0.83 10.83 6.08
C ARG A 126 1.11 11.15 7.56
N GLY A 127 2.07 10.44 8.17
CA GLY A 127 2.45 10.63 9.56
C GLY A 127 1.50 9.99 10.60
N ALA A 128 0.32 9.51 10.19
CA ALA A 128 -0.59 8.82 11.09
C ALA A 128 0.00 7.48 11.54
N THR A 129 -0.17 7.17 12.82
CA THR A 129 0.19 5.84 13.34
C THR A 129 -0.86 4.83 12.90
N HIS A 130 -0.43 3.68 12.41
CA HIS A 130 -1.37 2.71 11.86
C HIS A 130 -0.90 1.27 12.00
N ARG A 131 -1.87 0.37 11.96
CA ARG A 131 -1.64 -1.08 11.97
C ARG A 131 -2.87 -1.80 11.41
N MET A 132 -2.64 -2.94 10.79
CA MET A 132 -3.68 -3.93 10.49
C MET A 132 -3.39 -5.25 11.18
N GLY A 133 -4.45 -5.98 11.54
CA GLY A 133 -4.37 -7.27 12.22
C GLY A 133 -5.53 -8.17 11.84
N ASN A 134 -5.39 -9.46 12.11
CA ASN A 134 -6.40 -10.45 11.80
C ASN A 134 -6.66 -11.34 13.02
N SER A 135 -7.76 -11.09 13.73
CA SER A 135 -8.24 -11.92 14.82
C SER A 135 -9.20 -13.05 14.39
N GLY A 136 -9.49 -13.12 13.09
CA GLY A 136 -10.33 -14.15 12.49
C GLY A 136 -9.64 -15.50 12.35
N GLU A 137 -10.33 -16.45 11.71
CA GLU A 137 -9.86 -17.83 11.52
C GLU A 137 -9.28 -18.08 10.13
N GLN A 138 -9.46 -17.16 9.19
CA GLN A 138 -8.98 -17.29 7.80
C GLN A 138 -8.00 -16.16 7.48
N PRO A 139 -7.02 -16.38 6.58
CA PRO A 139 -6.17 -15.31 6.08
C PRO A 139 -7.01 -14.21 5.47
N GLY A 140 -6.72 -12.97 5.82
CA GLY A 140 -7.42 -11.80 5.31
C GLY A 140 -6.53 -10.96 4.41
N ARG A 141 -7.10 -10.40 3.34
CA ARG A 141 -6.37 -9.62 2.34
C ARG A 141 -6.90 -8.20 2.26
N LEU A 142 -5.95 -7.29 2.08
CA LEU A 142 -6.22 -5.89 1.80
C LEU A 142 -5.45 -5.48 0.54
N LEU A 143 -6.08 -4.66 -0.29
CA LEU A 143 -5.39 -3.88 -1.31
C LEU A 143 -4.86 -2.62 -0.63
N GLU A 144 -3.56 -2.39 -0.69
CA GLU A 144 -2.90 -1.16 -0.27
C GLU A 144 -2.52 -0.34 -1.50
N VAL A 145 -2.89 0.92 -1.51
CA VAL A 145 -2.45 1.91 -2.49
C VAL A 145 -1.74 3.02 -1.73
N ALA A 146 -0.42 3.10 -1.89
CA ALA A 146 0.42 4.11 -1.27
C ALA A 146 0.59 5.31 -2.22
N PHE A 147 0.22 6.49 -1.76
CA PHE A 147 0.31 7.76 -2.48
C PHE A 147 1.51 8.55 -1.96
N GLY A 148 2.48 8.82 -2.80
CA GLY A 148 3.72 9.49 -2.47
C GLY A 148 4.95 8.62 -2.71
N LEU A 149 6.07 9.03 -2.13
CA LEU A 149 7.31 8.25 -2.23
C LEU A 149 7.23 7.00 -1.36
N PHE A 150 7.32 5.84 -1.99
CA PHE A 150 7.38 4.58 -1.29
C PHE A 150 8.86 4.20 -1.04
N ASP A 151 9.27 4.30 0.23
CA ASP A 151 10.58 3.88 0.72
C ASP A 151 10.39 3.07 2.00
N GLU A 152 10.91 1.85 2.04
CA GLU A 152 10.86 0.99 3.23
C GLU A 152 11.64 1.59 4.41
N SER A 153 12.68 2.39 4.15
CA SER A 153 13.46 3.06 5.19
C SER A 153 12.71 4.21 5.89
N ASP A 154 11.63 4.71 5.29
CA ASP A 154 10.73 5.71 5.88
C ASP A 154 9.81 5.14 6.98
N ILE A 155 9.79 3.82 7.16
CA ILE A 155 8.92 3.18 8.14
C ILE A 155 9.51 3.29 9.54
N GLU A 156 8.89 4.11 10.40
CA GLU A 156 9.15 4.11 11.84
C GLU A 156 8.22 3.11 12.54
N ARG A 157 8.80 2.02 13.10
CA ARG A 157 8.07 0.99 13.84
C ARG A 157 8.04 1.34 15.32
N LEU A 158 6.85 1.65 15.84
CA LEU A 158 6.64 2.02 17.24
C LEU A 158 6.44 0.79 18.13
N GLN A 159 5.85 -0.27 17.58
CA GLN A 159 5.66 -1.56 18.23
C GLN A 159 5.72 -2.66 17.17
N ASP A 160 6.58 -3.66 17.37
CA ASP A 160 6.71 -4.82 16.49
C ASP A 160 6.73 -6.10 17.31
N ASP A 161 5.91 -7.07 16.92
CA ASP A 161 5.82 -8.37 17.60
C ASP A 161 6.83 -9.37 16.99
N TYR A 162 7.57 -8.98 15.94
CA TYR A 162 8.49 -9.84 15.19
C TYR A 162 9.93 -9.36 15.32
N VAL A 163 10.84 -10.32 15.41
CA VAL A 163 12.27 -10.06 15.32
C VAL A 163 12.64 -9.97 13.83
N ARG A 164 13.24 -8.85 13.43
CA ARG A 164 13.71 -8.60 12.06
C ARG A 164 15.19 -8.31 12.04
#